data_24714caf68a26bc298d91cde9d52d4cd
#
_entry.id   24714caf68a26bc298d91cde9d52d4cd
#
_cell.length_a   1.000
_cell.length_b   1.000
_cell.length_c   1.000
_cell.angle_alpha   90.00
_cell.angle_beta   90.00
_cell.angle_gamma   90.00
#
_symmetry.space_group_name_H-M   'P 1'
#
loop_
_entity.id
_entity.type
_entity.pdbx_description
1 polymer ?
#
loop_
_entity_poly.entity_id
_entity_poly.type
_entity_poly.pdbx_seq_one_letter_code
_entity_poly.pdbx_strand_id
1 'polypeptide(L)'
;ITISAKAETSYNTRTITPEFIDGPTYASLINEARITRNEEPVYQPDELYILKNGLDPDLLPNVDWMDEILKKGAMTYKASLNITGGSTNTRYFVSASYVEEEGMYKTDKEIEKQYNTNANARRWNYRMNADIDITKSTLLNVGISGMLKKVNDTGRGSSLVWNSLMGQTPVSIPKVYSNGYFPASEYNENYRDNPWIASTQTGYRQNWTNQIQTNVTLNQKLDFITEGLKFIGRFGYDTNNSNYINKLKAPERWKAEPVSYTHLRAHET
;
A
#
# COMPACT_ATOMS: atom_id res chain seq x y z
N ILE A 1 -6.54 37.55 15.60
CA ILE A 1 -5.97 36.32 14.98
C ILE A 1 -6.43 35.15 15.82
N THR A 2 -7.01 34.12 15.15
CA THR A 2 -7.41 32.86 15.78
C THR A 2 -6.61 31.75 15.17
N ILE A 3 -6.01 30.90 16.00
CA ILE A 3 -5.21 29.74 15.59
C ILE A 3 -5.87 28.51 16.17
N SER A 4 -6.13 27.51 15.34
CA SER A 4 -6.66 26.20 15.73
C SER A 4 -5.75 25.12 15.20
N ALA A 5 -5.25 24.27 16.08
CA ALA A 5 -4.45 23.10 15.75
C ALA A 5 -5.14 21.84 16.24
N LYS A 6 -5.12 20.78 15.43
CA LYS A 6 -5.69 19.48 15.77
C LYS A 6 -4.72 18.37 15.35
N ALA A 7 -4.53 17.39 16.22
CA ALA A 7 -3.82 16.15 15.92
C ALA A 7 -4.70 14.97 16.29
N GLU A 8 -4.75 13.97 15.44
CA GLU A 8 -5.55 12.76 15.62
C GLU A 8 -4.71 11.55 15.21
N THR A 9 -4.91 10.45 15.90
CA THR A 9 -4.35 9.16 15.52
C THR A 9 -5.46 8.12 15.61
N SER A 10 -5.47 7.19 14.69
CA SER A 10 -6.42 6.08 14.67
C SER A 10 -5.70 4.78 14.31
N TYR A 11 -6.12 3.70 14.95
CA TYR A 11 -5.70 2.35 14.61
C TYR A 11 -6.79 1.68 13.79
N ASN A 12 -6.47 1.37 12.54
CA ASN A 12 -7.39 0.78 11.58
C ASN A 12 -7.17 -0.72 11.53
N THR A 13 -8.23 -1.50 11.69
CA THR A 13 -8.22 -2.95 11.55
C THR A 13 -8.94 -3.39 10.28
N ARG A 14 -8.65 -4.59 9.82
CA ARG A 14 -9.37 -5.19 8.70
C ARG A 14 -10.79 -5.53 9.14
N THR A 15 -11.78 -5.18 8.33
CA THR A 15 -13.20 -5.50 8.61
C THR A 15 -13.50 -6.96 8.35
N ILE A 16 -12.93 -7.52 7.28
CA ILE A 16 -13.07 -8.92 6.88
C ILE A 16 -11.70 -9.42 6.44
N THR A 17 -11.33 -10.60 6.89
CA THR A 17 -10.18 -11.35 6.41
C THR A 17 -10.68 -12.72 5.97
N PRO A 18 -10.39 -13.16 4.75
CA PRO A 18 -10.69 -14.54 4.35
C PRO A 18 -9.97 -15.52 5.28
N GLU A 19 -10.67 -16.52 5.74
CA GLU A 19 -10.11 -17.64 6.50
C GLU A 19 -9.84 -18.79 5.54
N PHE A 20 -8.63 -19.33 5.59
CA PHE A 20 -8.24 -20.50 4.81
C PHE A 20 -7.97 -21.67 5.73
N ILE A 21 -8.16 -22.86 5.19
CA ILE A 21 -7.81 -24.10 5.88
C ILE A 21 -6.29 -24.26 5.96
N ASP A 22 -5.83 -24.97 6.97
CA ASP A 22 -4.42 -25.32 7.14
C ASP A 22 -3.95 -26.40 6.16
N GLY A 23 -2.65 -26.63 6.09
CA GLY A 23 -2.03 -27.62 5.20
C GLY A 23 -2.51 -29.05 5.41
N PRO A 24 -2.56 -29.57 6.64
CA PRO A 24 -3.07 -30.90 6.91
C PRO A 24 -4.51 -31.12 6.47
N THR A 25 -5.39 -30.15 6.72
CA THR A 25 -6.80 -30.20 6.27
C THR A 25 -6.88 -30.11 4.76
N TYR A 26 -6.13 -29.21 4.12
CA TYR A 26 -6.06 -29.10 2.67
C TYR A 26 -5.63 -30.42 2.01
N ALA A 27 -4.53 -31.02 2.48
CA ALA A 27 -4.00 -32.27 1.95
C ALA A 27 -4.99 -33.43 2.10
N SER A 28 -5.69 -33.50 3.23
CA SER A 28 -6.73 -34.52 3.48
C SER A 28 -7.91 -34.36 2.52
N LEU A 29 -8.40 -33.14 2.29
CA LEU A 29 -9.50 -32.87 1.37
C LEU A 29 -9.13 -33.14 -0.09
N ILE A 30 -7.90 -32.85 -0.51
CA ILE A 30 -7.41 -33.20 -1.86
C ILE A 30 -7.36 -34.71 -2.04
N ASN A 31 -6.88 -35.47 -1.04
CA ASN A 31 -6.87 -36.92 -1.09
C ASN A 31 -8.32 -37.48 -1.16
N GLU A 32 -9.25 -36.98 -0.36
CA GLU A 32 -10.65 -37.35 -0.42
C GLU A 32 -11.26 -37.10 -1.80
N ALA A 33 -10.98 -35.92 -2.38
CA ALA A 33 -11.47 -35.57 -3.72
C ALA A 33 -10.92 -36.48 -4.82
N ARG A 34 -9.70 -37.02 -4.67
CA ARG A 34 -9.10 -37.99 -5.59
C ARG A 34 -9.72 -39.37 -5.41
N ILE A 35 -9.73 -39.89 -4.19
CA ILE A 35 -10.24 -41.21 -3.85
C ILE A 35 -11.71 -41.39 -4.28
N THR A 36 -12.54 -40.37 -4.08
CA THR A 36 -13.95 -40.38 -4.51
C THR A 36 -14.14 -40.46 -6.03
N ARG A 37 -13.09 -40.15 -6.80
CA ARG A 37 -13.05 -40.30 -8.27
C ARG A 37 -12.33 -41.56 -8.72
N ASN A 38 -12.01 -42.50 -7.81
CA ASN A 38 -11.17 -43.68 -8.06
C ASN A 38 -9.75 -43.32 -8.58
N GLU A 39 -9.18 -42.21 -8.10
CA GLU A 39 -7.82 -41.80 -8.40
C GLU A 39 -6.92 -42.03 -7.18
N GLU A 40 -5.62 -42.20 -7.39
CA GLU A 40 -4.64 -42.32 -6.30
C GLU A 40 -4.57 -41.03 -5.47
N PRO A 41 -4.35 -41.13 -4.15
CA PRO A 41 -4.17 -39.98 -3.30
C PRO A 41 -2.91 -39.21 -3.69
N VAL A 42 -2.94 -37.88 -3.55
CA VAL A 42 -1.78 -37.01 -3.80
C VAL A 42 -0.73 -37.14 -2.69
N TYR A 43 -1.20 -37.14 -1.45
CA TYR A 43 -0.33 -37.22 -0.27
C TYR A 43 -0.40 -38.62 0.34
N GLN A 44 0.77 -39.25 0.50
CA GLN A 44 0.86 -40.54 1.17
C GLN A 44 0.72 -40.40 2.70
N PRO A 45 0.40 -41.48 3.46
CA PRO A 45 0.21 -41.40 4.91
C PRO A 45 1.40 -40.85 5.69
N ASP A 46 2.63 -41.12 5.27
CA ASP A 46 3.85 -40.58 5.83
C ASP A 46 4.02 -39.09 5.55
N GLU A 47 3.68 -38.61 4.35
CA GLU A 47 3.70 -37.19 4.01
C GLU A 47 2.66 -36.40 4.82
N LEU A 48 1.45 -36.97 5.02
CA LEU A 48 0.43 -36.39 5.90
C LEU A 48 0.92 -36.31 7.36
N TYR A 49 1.65 -37.33 7.83
CA TYR A 49 2.24 -37.32 9.15
C TYR A 49 3.32 -36.25 9.29
N ILE A 50 4.21 -36.12 8.30
CA ILE A 50 5.26 -35.09 8.24
C ILE A 50 4.63 -33.70 8.25
N LEU A 51 3.64 -33.47 7.38
CA LEU A 51 2.93 -32.19 7.26
C LEU A 51 2.21 -31.82 8.56
N LYS A 52 1.50 -32.77 9.18
CA LYS A 52 0.77 -32.53 10.44
C LYS A 52 1.69 -32.18 11.60
N ASN A 53 2.89 -32.74 11.62
CA ASN A 53 3.86 -32.51 12.69
C ASN A 53 4.92 -31.44 12.34
N GLY A 54 4.87 -30.85 11.14
CA GLY A 54 5.82 -29.82 10.71
C GLY A 54 7.27 -30.30 10.64
N LEU A 55 7.50 -31.56 10.26
CA LEU A 55 8.83 -32.20 10.32
C LEU A 55 9.73 -31.79 9.14
N ASP A 56 9.13 -31.40 8.01
CA ASP A 56 9.85 -30.93 6.83
C ASP A 56 9.14 -29.70 6.24
N PRO A 57 9.37 -28.50 6.77
CA PRO A 57 8.70 -27.29 6.30
C PRO A 57 9.20 -26.80 4.94
N ASP A 58 10.31 -27.32 4.44
CA ASP A 58 10.86 -26.95 3.13
C ASP A 58 10.18 -27.71 1.98
N LEU A 59 9.88 -28.99 2.16
CA LEU A 59 9.21 -29.81 1.16
C LEU A 59 7.70 -29.93 1.38
N LEU A 60 7.25 -29.93 2.62
CA LEU A 60 5.84 -30.02 3.02
C LEU A 60 5.47 -28.86 3.94
N PRO A 61 5.41 -27.63 3.41
CA PRO A 61 5.10 -26.45 4.19
C PRO A 61 3.64 -26.43 4.66
N ASN A 62 3.39 -25.69 5.75
CA ASN A 62 2.05 -25.36 6.23
C ASN A 62 2.01 -23.87 6.54
N VAL A 63 1.65 -23.05 5.55
CA VAL A 63 1.76 -21.59 5.62
C VAL A 63 0.39 -20.93 5.68
N ASP A 64 0.14 -20.18 6.74
CA ASP A 64 -0.96 -19.21 6.77
C ASP A 64 -0.52 -17.91 6.08
N TRP A 65 -0.79 -17.83 4.78
CA TRP A 65 -0.39 -16.70 3.97
C TRP A 65 -1.01 -15.37 4.41
N MET A 66 -2.22 -15.40 4.97
CA MET A 66 -2.87 -14.17 5.45
C MET A 66 -2.15 -13.62 6.68
N ASP A 67 -1.80 -14.50 7.64
CA ASP A 67 -1.04 -14.06 8.81
C ASP A 67 0.40 -13.71 8.44
N GLU A 68 1.06 -14.43 7.54
CA GLU A 68 2.44 -14.14 7.13
C GLU A 68 2.61 -12.78 6.46
N ILE A 69 1.62 -12.31 5.70
CA ILE A 69 1.74 -11.10 4.88
C ILE A 69 1.05 -9.89 5.51
N LEU A 70 -0.06 -10.08 6.20
CA LEU A 70 -0.89 -8.97 6.66
C LEU A 70 -0.70 -8.68 8.15
N LYS A 71 -0.58 -7.38 8.47
CA LYS A 71 -0.66 -6.89 9.85
C LYS A 71 -2.11 -7.00 10.35
N LYS A 72 -2.30 -7.12 11.66
CA LYS A 72 -3.64 -7.05 12.28
C LYS A 72 -4.30 -5.69 12.10
N GLY A 73 -3.50 -4.64 12.01
CA GLY A 73 -3.94 -3.29 11.77
C GLY A 73 -2.76 -2.35 11.46
N ALA A 74 -3.09 -1.11 11.11
CA ALA A 74 -2.13 -0.07 10.78
C ALA A 74 -2.59 1.29 11.33
N MET A 75 -1.63 2.19 11.58
CA MET A 75 -1.90 3.51 12.12
C MET A 75 -2.24 4.51 11.01
N THR A 76 -3.12 5.44 11.33
CA THR A 76 -3.33 6.66 10.57
C THR A 76 -3.08 7.85 11.47
N TYR A 77 -2.26 8.77 10.99
CA TYR A 77 -1.92 10.02 11.67
C TYR A 77 -2.49 11.19 10.89
N LYS A 78 -3.13 12.12 11.57
CA LYS A 78 -3.67 13.35 10.98
C LYS A 78 -3.25 14.54 11.81
N ALA A 79 -2.83 15.60 11.14
CA ALA A 79 -2.57 16.90 11.76
C ALA A 79 -3.19 18.00 10.91
N SER A 80 -3.74 19.01 11.54
CA SER A 80 -4.26 20.19 10.85
C SER A 80 -3.99 21.47 11.66
N LEU A 81 -3.73 22.54 10.92
CA LEU A 81 -3.54 23.89 11.45
C LEU A 81 -4.40 24.85 10.64
N ASN A 82 -5.20 25.66 11.31
CA ASN A 82 -5.98 26.70 10.70
C ASN A 82 -5.67 28.03 11.38
N ILE A 83 -5.48 29.07 10.59
CA ILE A 83 -5.21 30.42 11.04
C ILE A 83 -6.20 31.34 10.35
N THR A 84 -6.96 32.08 11.14
CA THR A 84 -7.89 33.11 10.68
C THR A 84 -7.51 34.42 11.27
N GLY A 85 -7.46 35.46 10.49
CA GLY A 85 -7.12 36.78 10.97
C GLY A 85 -7.49 37.87 9.97
N GLY A 86 -7.25 39.10 10.40
CA GLY A 86 -7.48 40.26 9.57
C GLY A 86 -7.21 41.54 10.27
N SER A 87 -7.30 42.59 9.50
CA SER A 87 -7.28 43.98 9.91
C SER A 87 -8.51 44.71 9.32
N THR A 88 -8.53 46.02 9.40
CA THR A 88 -9.59 46.82 8.79
C THR A 88 -9.75 46.60 7.28
N ASN A 89 -8.61 46.34 6.59
CA ASN A 89 -8.57 46.28 5.14
C ASN A 89 -8.17 44.89 4.60
N THR A 90 -7.92 43.90 5.47
CA THR A 90 -7.48 42.57 5.04
C THR A 90 -8.10 41.50 5.90
N ARG A 91 -8.64 40.46 5.29
CA ARG A 91 -9.14 39.26 5.96
C ARG A 91 -8.44 38.08 5.34
N TYR A 92 -7.97 37.16 6.13
CA TYR A 92 -7.30 35.97 5.61
C TYR A 92 -7.67 34.71 6.38
N PHE A 93 -7.60 33.60 5.68
CA PHE A 93 -7.69 32.24 6.18
C PHE A 93 -6.57 31.41 5.58
N VAL A 94 -5.81 30.75 6.46
CA VAL A 94 -4.76 29.79 6.05
C VAL A 94 -5.06 28.46 6.71
N SER A 95 -5.02 27.39 5.95
CA SER A 95 -5.18 26.02 6.44
C SER A 95 -4.08 25.13 5.86
N ALA A 96 -3.51 24.29 6.71
CA ALA A 96 -2.60 23.22 6.32
C ALA A 96 -3.02 21.92 7.01
N SER A 97 -2.98 20.81 6.29
CA SER A 97 -3.23 19.49 6.88
C SER A 97 -2.29 18.44 6.33
N TYR A 98 -1.97 17.48 7.18
CA TYR A 98 -1.18 16.30 6.89
C TYR A 98 -1.93 15.05 7.28
N VAL A 99 -1.91 14.04 6.42
CA VAL A 99 -2.45 12.72 6.69
C VAL A 99 -1.40 11.70 6.26
N GLU A 100 -1.10 10.76 7.14
CA GLU A 100 -0.28 9.59 6.86
C GLU A 100 -1.07 8.34 7.19
N GLU A 101 -1.19 7.45 6.22
CA GLU A 101 -1.85 6.16 6.33
C GLU A 101 -0.80 5.07 6.14
N GLU A 102 -0.53 4.30 7.19
CA GLU A 102 0.37 3.16 7.10
C GLU A 102 -0.28 2.01 6.35
N GLY A 103 0.52 1.25 5.62
CA GLY A 103 0.04 0.06 4.93
C GLY A 103 -0.11 -1.16 5.84
N MET A 104 -0.96 -2.09 5.40
CA MET A 104 -1.30 -3.31 6.12
C MET A 104 -0.34 -4.47 5.89
N TYR A 105 0.64 -4.35 4.96
CA TYR A 105 1.60 -5.42 4.70
C TYR A 105 2.66 -5.48 5.79
N LYS A 106 3.05 -6.69 6.17
CA LYS A 106 4.28 -6.93 6.90
C LYS A 106 5.48 -6.65 5.98
N THR A 107 6.58 -6.23 6.55
CA THR A 107 7.78 -5.83 5.82
C THR A 107 8.97 -6.68 6.24
N ASP A 108 9.94 -6.80 5.36
CA ASP A 108 11.22 -7.43 5.64
C ASP A 108 12.18 -6.38 6.20
N LYS A 109 12.70 -6.60 7.43
CA LYS A 109 13.56 -5.65 8.12
C LYS A 109 14.89 -5.36 7.40
N GLU A 110 15.44 -6.34 6.68
CA GLU A 110 16.65 -6.13 5.92
C GLU A 110 16.40 -5.32 4.64
N ILE A 111 15.26 -5.56 4.02
CA ILE A 111 14.83 -4.78 2.85
C ILE A 111 14.44 -3.35 3.25
N GLU A 112 13.83 -3.15 4.41
CA GLU A 112 13.47 -1.80 4.90
C GLU A 112 14.67 -0.87 5.04
N LYS A 113 15.87 -1.40 5.28
CA LYS A 113 17.11 -0.62 5.29
C LYS A 113 17.48 -0.06 3.92
N GLN A 114 16.97 -0.66 2.84
CA GLN A 114 17.27 -0.28 1.46
C GLN A 114 16.12 0.56 0.86
N TYR A 115 14.88 0.12 1.03
CA TYR A 115 13.67 0.78 0.53
C TYR A 115 12.42 0.31 1.28
N ASN A 116 11.39 1.17 1.27
CA ASN A 116 10.12 0.85 1.89
C ASN A 116 9.18 0.20 0.87
N THR A 117 8.75 -1.04 1.14
CA THR A 117 7.79 -1.80 0.33
C THR A 117 6.37 -1.71 0.85
N ASN A 118 6.17 -1.11 2.04
CA ASN A 118 4.83 -1.01 2.61
C ASN A 118 3.95 -0.06 1.79
N ALA A 119 2.76 -0.51 1.44
CA ALA A 119 1.77 0.28 0.70
C ALA A 119 1.18 1.38 1.58
N ASN A 120 1.90 2.48 1.75
CA ASN A 120 1.51 3.62 2.57
C ASN A 120 1.16 4.85 1.72
N ALA A 121 0.37 5.75 2.28
CA ALA A 121 0.01 6.99 1.63
C ALA A 121 0.25 8.19 2.55
N ARG A 122 0.78 9.26 1.98
CA ARG A 122 0.96 10.56 2.64
C ARG A 122 0.30 11.63 1.82
N ARG A 123 -0.43 12.53 2.48
CA ARG A 123 -1.11 13.63 1.81
C ARG A 123 -0.94 14.91 2.62
N TRP A 124 -0.52 15.96 1.94
CA TRP A 124 -0.46 17.33 2.41
C TRP A 124 -1.51 18.13 1.67
N ASN A 125 -2.34 18.87 2.36
CA ASN A 125 -3.23 19.85 1.76
C ASN A 125 -2.93 21.22 2.37
N TYR A 126 -3.05 22.24 1.55
CA TYR A 126 -2.94 23.62 1.99
C TYR A 126 -3.99 24.48 1.29
N ARG A 127 -4.44 25.50 1.97
CA ARG A 127 -5.36 26.50 1.44
C ARG A 127 -5.04 27.84 2.05
N MET A 128 -5.04 28.88 1.23
CA MET A 128 -4.96 30.26 1.63
C MET A 128 -6.02 31.04 0.89
N ASN A 129 -6.83 31.80 1.59
CA ASN A 129 -7.73 32.78 1.03
C ASN A 129 -7.41 34.14 1.67
N ALA A 130 -7.39 35.19 0.88
CA ALA A 130 -7.22 36.55 1.33
C ALA A 130 -8.20 37.49 0.60
N ASP A 131 -8.89 38.31 1.35
CA ASP A 131 -9.69 39.43 0.87
C ASP A 131 -8.98 40.71 1.29
N ILE A 132 -8.63 41.54 0.29
CA ILE A 132 -7.84 42.75 0.47
C ILE A 132 -8.63 43.94 -0.08
N ASP A 133 -9.09 44.81 0.77
CA ASP A 133 -9.69 46.07 0.40
C ASP A 133 -8.56 47.05 0.01
N ILE A 134 -8.18 47.04 -1.29
CA ILE A 134 -7.12 47.91 -1.82
C ILE A 134 -7.51 49.39 -1.69
N THR A 135 -8.78 49.67 -1.99
CA THR A 135 -9.41 50.95 -1.77
C THR A 135 -10.85 50.75 -1.29
N LYS A 136 -11.58 51.80 -0.92
CA LYS A 136 -13.00 51.74 -0.58
C LYS A 136 -13.89 51.17 -1.72
N SER A 137 -13.43 51.27 -2.95
CA SER A 137 -14.14 50.78 -4.15
C SER A 137 -13.54 49.56 -4.81
N THR A 138 -12.33 49.10 -4.34
CA THR A 138 -11.56 48.02 -4.94
C THR A 138 -11.30 46.89 -3.96
N LEU A 139 -11.87 45.71 -4.22
CA LEU A 139 -11.64 44.50 -3.44
C LEU A 139 -10.89 43.46 -4.29
N LEU A 140 -9.79 42.95 -3.78
CA LEU A 140 -9.04 41.84 -4.36
C LEU A 140 -9.28 40.58 -3.51
N ASN A 141 -9.78 39.53 -4.12
CA ASN A 141 -9.86 38.21 -3.51
C ASN A 141 -8.79 37.32 -4.13
N VAL A 142 -7.96 36.70 -3.29
CA VAL A 142 -6.92 35.76 -3.72
C VAL A 142 -7.17 34.44 -3.03
N GLY A 143 -7.27 33.36 -3.82
CA GLY A 143 -7.40 32.00 -3.32
C GLY A 143 -6.31 31.11 -3.91
N ILE A 144 -5.60 30.39 -3.06
CA ILE A 144 -4.63 29.36 -3.44
C ILE A 144 -4.95 28.12 -2.62
N SER A 145 -5.09 27.00 -3.30
CA SER A 145 -5.21 25.70 -2.62
C SER A 145 -4.41 24.65 -3.36
N GLY A 146 -3.98 23.64 -2.65
CA GLY A 146 -3.26 22.55 -3.28
C GLY A 146 -3.21 21.30 -2.43
N MET A 147 -2.84 20.22 -3.12
CA MET A 147 -2.66 18.90 -2.54
C MET A 147 -1.38 18.28 -3.11
N LEU A 148 -0.54 17.78 -2.22
CA LEU A 148 0.56 16.89 -2.57
C LEU A 148 0.26 15.51 -1.97
N LYS A 149 0.12 14.49 -2.81
CA LYS A 149 -0.09 13.11 -2.39
C LYS A 149 1.08 12.25 -2.84
N LYS A 150 1.63 11.48 -1.91
CA LYS A 150 2.62 10.45 -2.18
C LYS A 150 2.03 9.10 -1.80
N VAL A 151 2.01 8.16 -2.74
CA VAL A 151 1.62 6.76 -2.51
C VAL A 151 2.83 5.89 -2.77
N ASN A 152 3.15 5.05 -1.81
CA ASN A 152 4.17 4.02 -1.93
C ASN A 152 3.47 2.66 -2.07
N ASP A 153 4.02 1.77 -2.89
CA ASP A 153 3.49 0.42 -3.12
C ASP A 153 4.66 -0.55 -3.40
N THR A 154 4.38 -1.84 -3.38
CA THR A 154 5.33 -2.88 -3.78
C THR A 154 5.74 -2.71 -5.23
N GLY A 155 6.92 -3.17 -5.62
CA GLY A 155 7.46 -2.95 -6.99
C GLY A 155 6.52 -3.43 -8.10
N ARG A 156 5.87 -4.58 -7.92
CA ARG A 156 4.91 -5.13 -8.88
C ARG A 156 3.45 -4.77 -8.57
N GLY A 157 3.23 -4.02 -7.50
CA GLY A 157 1.91 -3.51 -7.10
C GLY A 157 1.09 -4.47 -6.26
N SER A 158 0.17 -3.90 -5.50
CA SER A 158 -0.70 -4.61 -4.57
C SER A 158 -1.56 -5.69 -5.25
N SER A 159 -1.89 -5.56 -6.53
CA SER A 159 -2.67 -6.58 -7.26
C SER A 159 -1.95 -7.92 -7.32
N LEU A 160 -0.62 -7.93 -7.54
CA LEU A 160 0.15 -9.17 -7.53
C LEU A 160 0.14 -9.81 -6.14
N VAL A 161 0.31 -9.00 -5.09
CA VAL A 161 0.27 -9.49 -3.70
C VAL A 161 -1.06 -10.17 -3.40
N TRP A 162 -2.18 -9.53 -3.74
CA TRP A 162 -3.51 -10.09 -3.51
C TRP A 162 -3.81 -11.33 -4.36
N ASN A 163 -3.44 -11.34 -5.64
CA ASN A 163 -3.58 -12.52 -6.49
C ASN A 163 -2.77 -13.70 -5.94
N SER A 164 -1.58 -13.41 -5.39
CA SER A 164 -0.73 -14.41 -4.77
C SER A 164 -1.33 -14.93 -3.46
N LEU A 165 -1.81 -14.04 -2.58
CA LEU A 165 -2.46 -14.41 -1.32
C LEU A 165 -3.69 -15.29 -1.53
N MET A 166 -4.54 -14.95 -2.52
CA MET A 166 -5.76 -15.68 -2.81
C MET A 166 -5.53 -16.96 -3.60
N GLY A 167 -4.38 -17.10 -4.22
CA GLY A 167 -4.10 -18.19 -5.14
C GLY A 167 -3.08 -19.22 -4.66
N GLN A 168 -2.28 -18.94 -3.63
CA GLN A 168 -1.37 -19.93 -3.06
C GLN A 168 -2.09 -20.83 -2.08
N THR A 169 -1.80 -22.12 -2.15
CA THR A 169 -2.27 -23.08 -1.15
C THR A 169 -1.32 -23.10 0.04
N PRO A 170 -1.75 -23.57 1.21
CA PRO A 170 -0.89 -23.61 2.40
C PRO A 170 0.30 -24.57 2.27
N VAL A 171 0.25 -25.49 1.30
CA VAL A 171 1.23 -26.57 1.10
C VAL A 171 2.08 -26.44 -0.15
N SER A 172 1.85 -25.40 -0.98
CA SER A 172 2.51 -25.29 -2.28
C SER A 172 3.99 -24.94 -2.19
N ILE A 173 4.33 -23.94 -1.40
CA ILE A 173 5.70 -23.44 -1.22
C ILE A 173 5.85 -22.87 0.19
N PRO A 174 7.04 -22.91 0.81
CA PRO A 174 7.30 -22.19 2.05
C PRO A 174 7.43 -20.69 1.79
N LYS A 175 7.37 -19.90 2.85
CA LYS A 175 7.65 -18.46 2.78
C LYS A 175 9.09 -18.19 2.33
N VAL A 176 10.03 -18.87 2.99
CA VAL A 176 11.46 -18.87 2.74
C VAL A 176 11.96 -20.25 3.16
N TYR A 177 12.89 -20.85 2.45
CA TYR A 177 13.50 -22.10 2.84
C TYR A 177 14.34 -21.94 4.12
N SER A 178 14.57 -23.04 4.83
CA SER A 178 15.35 -23.06 6.08
C SER A 178 16.78 -22.50 5.92
N ASN A 179 17.35 -22.61 4.72
CA ASN A 179 18.65 -22.06 4.34
C ASN A 179 18.62 -20.58 3.93
N GLY A 180 17.45 -19.91 3.98
CA GLY A 180 17.27 -18.52 3.64
C GLY A 180 17.02 -18.24 2.14
N TYR A 181 16.97 -19.25 1.29
CA TYR A 181 16.68 -19.07 -0.13
C TYR A 181 15.18 -18.89 -0.40
N PHE A 182 14.84 -18.12 -1.43
CA PHE A 182 13.46 -17.90 -1.84
C PHE A 182 12.97 -19.03 -2.75
N PRO A 183 11.78 -19.57 -2.48
CA PRO A 183 11.21 -20.62 -3.31
C PRO A 183 10.74 -20.07 -4.66
N ALA A 184 10.92 -20.87 -5.71
CA ALA A 184 10.30 -20.64 -7.01
C ALA A 184 8.80 -20.93 -6.93
N SER A 185 7.99 -20.09 -7.56
CA SER A 185 6.56 -20.36 -7.71
C SER A 185 6.33 -21.40 -8.81
N GLU A 186 5.35 -22.26 -8.64
CA GLU A 186 4.89 -23.17 -9.69
C GLU A 186 4.01 -22.47 -10.73
N TYR A 187 3.60 -21.26 -10.46
CA TYR A 187 2.73 -20.44 -11.30
C TYR A 187 3.53 -19.38 -12.07
N ASN A 188 2.90 -18.79 -13.06
CA ASN A 188 3.44 -17.63 -13.73
C ASN A 188 3.59 -16.46 -12.71
N GLU A 189 4.82 -16.08 -12.42
CA GLU A 189 5.20 -15.09 -11.42
C GLU A 189 4.66 -13.67 -11.69
N ASN A 190 4.19 -13.39 -12.89
CA ASN A 190 3.55 -12.12 -13.21
C ASN A 190 2.10 -12.04 -12.72
N TYR A 191 1.46 -13.19 -12.50
CA TYR A 191 0.06 -13.27 -12.06
C TYR A 191 -0.08 -13.82 -10.65
N ARG A 192 0.79 -14.73 -10.24
CA ARG A 192 0.78 -15.39 -8.94
C ARG A 192 2.18 -15.78 -8.54
N ASP A 193 2.65 -15.24 -7.45
CA ASP A 193 4.00 -15.45 -6.95
C ASP A 193 3.96 -15.98 -5.51
N ASN A 194 5.12 -16.22 -4.91
CA ASN A 194 5.22 -16.29 -3.45
C ASN A 194 4.75 -14.95 -2.85
N PRO A 195 3.72 -14.93 -1.99
CA PRO A 195 3.17 -13.68 -1.46
C PRO A 195 4.19 -12.83 -0.69
N TRP A 196 5.13 -13.48 0.01
CA TRP A 196 6.21 -12.79 0.72
C TRP A 196 7.17 -12.09 -0.26
N ILE A 197 7.55 -12.77 -1.34
CA ILE A 197 8.39 -12.18 -2.38
C ILE A 197 7.64 -11.03 -3.07
N ALA A 198 6.38 -11.25 -3.44
CA ALA A 198 5.55 -10.25 -4.08
C ALA A 198 5.41 -8.96 -3.24
N SER A 199 5.28 -9.11 -1.91
CA SER A 199 5.09 -7.96 -1.00
C SER A 199 6.40 -7.28 -0.60
N THR A 200 7.54 -8.00 -0.51
CA THR A 200 8.76 -7.47 0.10
C THR A 200 9.97 -7.41 -0.82
N GLN A 201 10.10 -8.30 -1.81
CA GLN A 201 11.34 -8.51 -2.57
C GLN A 201 11.31 -7.97 -4.00
N THR A 202 10.17 -7.44 -4.46
CA THR A 202 10.01 -7.01 -5.86
C THR A 202 10.43 -5.57 -6.14
N GLY A 203 11.01 -4.87 -5.17
CA GLY A 203 11.34 -3.45 -5.25
C GLY A 203 10.19 -2.56 -4.75
N TYR A 204 10.10 -1.34 -5.27
CA TYR A 204 9.08 -0.39 -4.85
C TYR A 204 8.57 0.47 -6.00
N ARG A 205 7.35 0.96 -5.83
CA ARG A 205 6.71 1.94 -6.69
C ARG A 205 6.28 3.13 -5.86
N GLN A 206 6.60 4.34 -6.33
CA GLN A 206 6.14 5.58 -5.72
C GLN A 206 5.41 6.43 -6.75
N ASN A 207 4.24 6.91 -6.38
CA ASN A 207 3.47 7.85 -7.18
C ASN A 207 3.31 9.16 -6.40
N TRP A 208 3.63 10.27 -7.07
CA TRP A 208 3.45 11.62 -6.57
C TRP A 208 2.40 12.32 -7.41
N THR A 209 1.39 12.87 -6.77
CA THR A 209 0.39 13.73 -7.41
C THR A 209 0.42 15.09 -6.75
N ASN A 210 0.60 16.13 -7.54
CA ASN A 210 0.59 17.52 -7.09
C ASN A 210 -0.50 18.27 -7.84
N GLN A 211 -1.44 18.86 -7.09
CA GLN A 211 -2.51 19.70 -7.60
C GLN A 211 -2.40 21.08 -6.98
N ILE A 212 -2.48 22.12 -7.82
CA ILE A 212 -2.50 23.51 -7.37
C ILE A 212 -3.66 24.19 -8.09
N GLN A 213 -4.47 24.91 -7.33
CA GLN A 213 -5.58 25.73 -7.84
C GLN A 213 -5.38 27.14 -7.33
N THR A 214 -5.42 28.09 -8.23
CA THR A 214 -5.29 29.51 -7.92
C THR A 214 -6.44 30.27 -8.54
N ASN A 215 -7.04 31.16 -7.77
CA ASN A 215 -8.04 32.09 -8.27
C ASN A 215 -7.75 33.49 -7.74
N VAL A 216 -7.92 34.46 -8.61
CA VAL A 216 -7.81 35.87 -8.27
C VAL A 216 -9.04 36.57 -8.82
N THR A 217 -9.75 37.31 -7.99
CA THR A 217 -10.93 38.06 -8.38
C THR A 217 -10.75 39.53 -7.98
N LEU A 218 -10.80 40.42 -8.94
CA LEU A 218 -10.83 41.86 -8.74
C LEU A 218 -12.25 42.36 -8.84
N ASN A 219 -12.77 42.98 -7.82
CA ASN A 219 -14.07 43.63 -7.80
C ASN A 219 -13.84 45.13 -7.67
N GLN A 220 -14.26 45.88 -8.70
CA GLN A 220 -14.15 47.33 -8.76
C GLN A 220 -15.54 47.94 -8.84
N LYS A 221 -15.91 48.77 -7.88
CA LYS A 221 -17.09 49.63 -7.96
C LYS A 221 -16.77 50.82 -8.84
N LEU A 222 -17.66 51.10 -9.79
CA LEU A 222 -17.53 52.21 -10.76
C LEU A 222 -18.65 53.25 -10.59
N ASP A 223 -19.07 53.44 -9.34
CA ASP A 223 -20.16 54.39 -8.98
C ASP A 223 -19.83 55.82 -9.45
N PHE A 224 -18.54 56.14 -9.63
CA PHE A 224 -18.10 57.42 -10.21
C PHE A 224 -18.43 57.60 -11.67
N ILE A 225 -18.78 56.51 -12.39
CA ILE A 225 -19.27 56.57 -13.80
C ILE A 225 -20.79 56.48 -13.78
N THR A 226 -21.35 55.50 -13.10
CA THR A 226 -22.78 55.25 -13.00
C THR A 226 -23.07 54.53 -11.68
N GLU A 227 -24.04 55.00 -10.92
CA GLU A 227 -24.41 54.38 -9.65
C GLU A 227 -24.77 52.90 -9.80
N GLY A 228 -24.22 52.06 -8.95
CA GLY A 228 -24.40 50.59 -8.99
C GLY A 228 -23.58 49.86 -10.05
N LEU A 229 -22.82 50.53 -10.89
CA LEU A 229 -21.96 49.90 -11.89
C LEU A 229 -20.77 49.19 -11.19
N LYS A 230 -20.48 47.97 -11.60
CA LYS A 230 -19.36 47.17 -11.07
C LYS A 230 -18.62 46.48 -12.20
N PHE A 231 -17.30 46.42 -12.09
CA PHE A 231 -16.44 45.55 -12.90
C PHE A 231 -15.95 44.37 -12.05
N ILE A 232 -16.04 43.16 -12.59
CA ILE A 232 -15.53 41.95 -11.98
C ILE A 232 -14.60 41.25 -12.95
N GLY A 233 -13.30 41.27 -12.63
CA GLY A 233 -12.27 40.51 -13.35
C GLY A 233 -11.91 39.25 -12.59
N ARG A 234 -11.84 38.09 -13.28
CA ARG A 234 -11.45 36.82 -12.66
C ARG A 234 -10.32 36.18 -13.45
N PHE A 235 -9.34 35.67 -12.72
CA PHE A 235 -8.25 34.88 -13.27
C PHE A 235 -8.17 33.59 -12.46
N GLY A 236 -8.06 32.45 -13.17
CA GLY A 236 -7.86 31.13 -12.56
C GLY A 236 -6.71 30.41 -13.23
N TYR A 237 -5.90 29.73 -12.44
CA TYR A 237 -4.84 28.85 -12.92
C TYR A 237 -4.83 27.57 -12.10
N ASP A 238 -5.07 26.46 -12.78
CA ASP A 238 -5.07 25.13 -12.18
C ASP A 238 -4.01 24.26 -12.84
N THR A 239 -3.31 23.49 -12.03
CA THR A 239 -2.34 22.50 -12.52
C THR A 239 -2.48 21.18 -11.78
N ASN A 240 -2.29 20.08 -12.51
CA ASN A 240 -2.28 18.75 -11.97
C ASN A 240 -1.12 17.98 -12.59
N ASN A 241 -0.12 17.64 -11.76
CA ASN A 241 1.08 16.92 -12.16
C ASN A 241 1.14 15.58 -11.43
N SER A 242 1.47 14.52 -12.16
CA SER A 242 1.72 13.20 -11.59
C SER A 242 3.06 12.67 -12.07
N ASN A 243 3.87 12.20 -11.13
CA ASN A 243 5.15 11.57 -11.38
C ASN A 243 5.19 10.21 -10.69
N TYR A 244 5.82 9.24 -11.31
CA TYR A 244 6.02 7.95 -10.68
C TYR A 244 7.47 7.48 -10.81
N ILE A 245 7.92 6.76 -9.82
CA ILE A 245 9.17 6.02 -9.82
C ILE A 245 8.82 4.56 -9.63
N ASN A 246 9.29 3.70 -10.52
CA ASN A 246 9.14 2.26 -10.39
C ASN A 246 10.52 1.62 -10.45
N LYS A 247 10.95 1.00 -9.34
CA LYS A 247 12.20 0.24 -9.24
C LYS A 247 11.84 -1.21 -8.98
N LEU A 248 12.03 -2.03 -9.99
CA LEU A 248 11.76 -3.46 -9.93
C LEU A 248 13.01 -4.23 -9.53
N LYS A 249 12.81 -5.25 -8.72
CA LYS A 249 13.81 -6.25 -8.35
C LYS A 249 13.22 -7.63 -8.62
N ALA A 250 14.03 -8.53 -9.15
CA ALA A 250 13.73 -9.95 -9.30
C ALA A 250 14.76 -10.73 -8.45
N PRO A 251 14.39 -11.26 -7.28
CA PRO A 251 15.29 -12.07 -6.48
C PRO A 251 15.54 -13.42 -7.15
N GLU A 252 16.69 -14.01 -6.88
CA GLU A 252 16.95 -15.39 -7.23
C GLU A 252 15.99 -16.33 -6.51
N ARG A 253 15.63 -17.42 -7.16
CA ARG A 253 14.64 -18.39 -6.70
C ARG A 253 15.13 -19.79 -6.90
N TRP A 254 14.77 -20.67 -6.00
CA TRP A 254 15.25 -22.02 -5.92
C TRP A 254 14.09 -22.98 -5.75
N LYS A 255 14.26 -24.21 -6.23
CA LYS A 255 13.32 -25.30 -6.00
C LYS A 255 14.00 -26.34 -5.13
N ALA A 256 13.36 -26.71 -4.03
CA ALA A 256 13.77 -27.85 -3.23
C ALA A 256 13.38 -29.14 -3.94
N GLU A 257 14.29 -30.09 -4.02
CA GLU A 257 14.03 -31.42 -4.54
C GLU A 257 14.38 -32.47 -3.48
N PRO A 258 13.56 -33.51 -3.29
CA PRO A 258 13.89 -34.59 -2.36
C PRO A 258 15.12 -35.33 -2.86
N VAL A 259 16.14 -35.45 -2.01
CA VAL A 259 17.32 -36.27 -2.33
C VAL A 259 16.99 -37.73 -2.01
N SER A 260 17.02 -38.58 -3.03
CA SER A 260 16.90 -40.02 -2.86
C SER A 260 18.19 -40.56 -2.22
N TYR A 261 18.11 -41.05 -0.98
CA TYR A 261 19.23 -41.65 -0.26
C TYR A 261 19.72 -42.99 -0.85
N THR A 262 19.18 -43.46 -1.96
CA THR A 262 19.56 -44.73 -2.61
C THR A 262 20.97 -44.74 -3.15
N HIS A 263 21.66 -43.61 -3.26
CA HIS A 263 23.05 -43.53 -3.76
C HIS A 263 24.16 -43.60 -2.70
N LEU A 264 23.83 -43.51 -1.42
CA LEU A 264 24.82 -43.58 -0.32
C LEU A 264 25.23 -45.01 0.09
N ARG A 265 24.57 -46.08 -0.44
CA ARG A 265 24.92 -47.47 -0.19
C ARG A 265 25.86 -48.12 -1.20
N ALA A 266 26.24 -47.42 -2.28
CA ALA A 266 27.08 -48.00 -3.36
C ALA A 266 28.59 -47.77 -3.16
N HIS A 267 29.03 -47.11 -2.09
CA HIS A 267 30.44 -46.82 -1.82
C HIS A 267 31.04 -47.47 -0.56
N GLU A 268 30.29 -48.37 0.09
CA GLU A 268 30.83 -49.18 1.21
C GLU A 268 30.98 -50.65 0.85
N THR A 269 31.68 -50.94 -0.22
CA THR A 269 32.21 -52.29 -0.51
C THR A 269 33.64 -52.20 -0.95
#